data_8db2a90256b533e140dfeb5c1a73e197
#
_entry.id   8db2a90256b533e140dfeb5c1a73e197
#
_cell.length_a   1.000
_cell.length_b   1.000
_cell.length_c   1.000
_cell.angle_alpha   90.00
_cell.angle_beta   90.00
_cell.angle_gamma   90.00
#
_symmetry.space_group_name_H-M   'P 1'
#
loop_
_entity.id
_entity.type
_entity.pdbx_description
1 polymer ?
#
loop_
_entity_poly.entity_id
_entity_poly.type
_entity_poly.pdbx_seq_one_letter_code
_entity_poly.pdbx_strand_id
1 'polypeptide(L)'
;MKKLCLIFIIVIIIVSSSIYAQRTTDVENSKDYPTISRFEGAVIEFYKETKWGSYKLPVSEQETVDWNKPKALEGKVTRIQYTVSKDNNSEFVLHNYKSAFKKSGFEILIAIANEELGVSDRPHQWTEMYYKAGGYYNGIGNEKFGLGFQWPNWNNKQSFLVARGHENGKDIYAIIYAIVDANYTLITQDVIEVEAVETGLVSVDNISKDIMIKGHIAIYGIHFETGQSVIKSESSETLRIIADYIKENTNNKFYIVGHTDNTGEFSTNRTLSDNRSKSVMNELISKYEVRPEQVSAYGVSSLAPVASNLTDEGKAKNRRVEIVEQ
;
A
#
# COMPACT_ATOMS: atom_id res chain seq x y z
N MET A 1 34.46 -55.50 56.66
CA MET A 1 33.15 -55.20 56.00
C MET A 1 33.04 -53.67 55.87
N LYS A 2 33.32 -53.14 54.68
CA LYS A 2 33.22 -51.68 54.40
C LYS A 2 31.83 -51.45 53.83
N LYS A 3 30.97 -50.67 54.55
CA LYS A 3 29.68 -50.23 54.03
C LYS A 3 29.89 -49.10 53.05
N LEU A 4 29.55 -49.31 51.78
CA LEU A 4 29.52 -48.30 50.71
C LEU A 4 28.21 -47.55 50.81
N CYS A 5 28.23 -46.29 51.24
CA CYS A 5 27.07 -45.39 51.16
C CYS A 5 26.96 -44.85 49.76
N LEU A 6 25.92 -45.27 49.04
CA LEU A 6 25.57 -44.74 47.74
C LEU A 6 24.74 -43.46 47.94
N ILE A 7 25.34 -42.30 47.66
CA ILE A 7 24.62 -41.02 47.67
C ILE A 7 23.97 -40.85 46.29
N PHE A 8 22.64 -40.97 46.23
CA PHE A 8 21.86 -40.62 45.05
C PHE A 8 21.75 -39.07 44.97
N ILE A 9 22.47 -38.47 44.05
CA ILE A 9 22.26 -37.09 43.72
C ILE A 9 21.09 -37.01 42.74
N ILE A 10 19.93 -36.55 43.25
CA ILE A 10 18.78 -36.22 42.39
C ILE A 10 19.11 -34.87 41.74
N VAL A 11 19.49 -34.90 40.49
CA VAL A 11 19.58 -33.68 39.65
C VAL A 11 18.16 -33.32 39.25
N ILE A 12 17.58 -32.35 39.96
CA ILE A 12 16.33 -31.72 39.56
C ILE A 12 16.67 -30.82 38.35
N ILE A 13 16.41 -31.30 37.14
CA ILE A 13 16.41 -30.46 35.96
C ILE A 13 15.17 -29.58 36.06
N ILE A 14 15.35 -28.36 36.55
CA ILE A 14 14.35 -27.31 36.43
C ILE A 14 14.34 -26.93 34.93
N VAL A 15 13.43 -27.55 34.19
CA VAL A 15 13.06 -27.02 32.87
C VAL A 15 12.35 -25.71 33.14
N SER A 16 13.09 -24.61 33.10
CA SER A 16 12.48 -23.30 33.08
C SER A 16 11.74 -23.17 31.72
N SER A 17 10.47 -23.57 31.72
CA SER A 17 9.56 -23.10 30.71
C SER A 17 9.53 -21.56 30.87
N SER A 18 10.19 -20.86 30.00
CA SER A 18 10.09 -19.41 29.91
C SER A 18 8.62 -19.13 29.65
N ILE A 19 7.88 -18.79 30.68
CA ILE A 19 6.52 -18.25 30.54
C ILE A 19 6.73 -16.85 30.02
N TYR A 20 6.59 -16.69 28.71
CA TYR A 20 6.63 -15.37 28.10
C TYR A 20 5.36 -14.64 28.52
N ALA A 21 5.52 -13.69 29.42
CA ALA A 21 4.44 -12.81 29.84
C ALA A 21 4.28 -11.68 28.82
N GLN A 22 3.03 -11.26 28.58
CA GLN A 22 2.73 -10.05 27.85
C GLN A 22 3.54 -8.89 28.43
N ARG A 23 4.06 -8.03 27.57
CA ARG A 23 4.67 -6.78 28.02
C ARG A 23 3.63 -5.93 28.74
N THR A 24 4.06 -5.17 29.69
CA THR A 24 3.23 -4.16 30.37
C THR A 24 3.30 -2.78 29.72
N THR A 25 4.28 -2.61 28.82
CA THR A 25 4.51 -1.39 28.06
C THR A 25 4.93 -1.73 26.62
N ASP A 26 4.66 -0.82 25.72
CA ASP A 26 5.06 -0.95 24.32
C ASP A 26 6.57 -1.16 24.19
N VAL A 27 6.96 -1.90 23.13
CA VAL A 27 8.37 -2.04 22.78
C VAL A 27 8.97 -0.67 22.45
N GLU A 28 10.20 -0.47 22.88
CA GLU A 28 10.92 0.81 22.71
C GLU A 28 10.96 1.25 21.23
N ASN A 29 10.82 2.56 20.99
CA ASN A 29 10.76 3.20 19.66
C ASN A 29 9.59 2.73 18.77
N SER A 30 8.58 2.10 19.33
CA SER A 30 7.36 1.77 18.60
C SER A 30 6.34 2.91 18.69
N LYS A 31 5.42 2.90 17.73
CA LYS A 31 4.29 3.84 17.68
C LYS A 31 3.11 3.21 16.95
N ASP A 32 1.92 3.69 17.23
CA ASP A 32 0.74 3.36 16.43
C ASP A 32 0.84 3.97 15.03
N TYR A 33 0.11 3.40 14.10
CA TYR A 33 -0.09 4.05 12.81
C TYR A 33 -1.04 5.25 13.01
N PRO A 34 -0.73 6.45 12.48
CA PRO A 34 -1.38 7.69 12.88
C PRO A 34 -2.91 7.71 12.75
N THR A 35 -3.45 7.05 11.73
CA THR A 35 -4.89 7.07 11.40
C THR A 35 -5.61 5.77 11.73
N ILE A 36 -4.90 4.75 12.19
CA ILE A 36 -5.44 3.44 12.57
C ILE A 36 -5.13 3.19 14.05
N SER A 37 -6.12 3.43 14.90
CA SER A 37 -5.98 3.20 16.34
C SER A 37 -5.79 1.72 16.63
N ARG A 38 -4.95 1.42 17.64
CA ARG A 38 -4.85 0.05 18.17
C ARG A 38 -6.15 -0.39 18.83
N PHE A 39 -6.31 -1.68 19.00
CA PHE A 39 -7.35 -2.25 19.83
C PHE A 39 -7.15 -1.82 21.30
N GLU A 40 -8.23 -1.49 22.00
CA GLU A 40 -8.17 -1.01 23.39
C GLU A 40 -7.51 -2.06 24.31
N GLY A 41 -6.58 -1.60 25.13
CA GLY A 41 -5.79 -2.46 26.03
C GLY A 41 -4.70 -3.27 25.35
N ALA A 42 -4.46 -3.09 24.05
CA ALA A 42 -3.38 -3.77 23.35
C ALA A 42 -2.01 -3.13 23.65
N VAL A 43 -0.98 -3.97 23.71
CA VAL A 43 0.42 -3.57 23.91
C VAL A 43 1.20 -3.92 22.66
N ILE A 44 2.07 -3.01 22.19
CA ILE A 44 2.94 -3.25 21.04
C ILE A 44 4.09 -4.17 21.45
N GLU A 45 4.13 -5.33 20.85
CA GLU A 45 5.20 -6.34 21.03
C GLU A 45 6.28 -6.22 19.97
N PHE A 46 5.90 -5.74 18.76
CA PHE A 46 6.80 -5.57 17.64
C PHE A 46 6.41 -4.39 16.78
N TYR A 47 7.43 -3.70 16.28
CA TYR A 47 7.30 -2.59 15.35
C TYR A 47 8.41 -2.63 14.29
N LYS A 48 8.02 -2.52 13.04
CA LYS A 48 8.97 -2.39 11.93
C LYS A 48 8.40 -1.48 10.86
N GLU A 49 9.17 -0.50 10.47
CA GLU A 49 8.90 0.36 9.33
C GLU A 49 9.95 0.09 8.24
N THR A 50 9.49 -0.14 7.03
CA THR A 50 10.32 -0.31 5.84
C THR A 50 9.96 0.82 4.88
N LYS A 51 10.90 1.70 4.57
CA LYS A 51 10.66 2.89 3.74
C LYS A 51 10.11 2.55 2.36
N TRP A 52 10.57 1.45 1.79
CA TRP A 52 10.09 0.90 0.53
C TRP A 52 10.19 -0.62 0.54
N GLY A 53 9.12 -1.29 0.14
CA GLY A 53 9.08 -2.74 0.05
C GLY A 53 7.94 -3.22 -0.84
N SER A 54 8.05 -4.46 -1.30
CA SER A 54 6.98 -5.15 -2.01
C SER A 54 6.12 -5.91 -0.99
N TYR A 55 4.81 -5.87 -1.19
CA TYR A 55 3.82 -6.58 -0.37
C TYR A 55 2.84 -7.35 -1.25
N LYS A 56 2.61 -8.62 -0.96
CA LYS A 56 1.64 -9.46 -1.67
C LYS A 56 0.33 -9.49 -0.90
N LEU A 57 -0.64 -8.72 -1.36
CA LEU A 57 -1.97 -8.69 -0.77
C LEU A 57 -2.80 -9.85 -1.33
N PRO A 58 -3.34 -10.76 -0.48
CA PRO A 58 -4.09 -11.93 -0.94
C PRO A 58 -5.53 -11.57 -1.37
N VAL A 59 -5.63 -10.62 -2.28
CA VAL A 59 -6.90 -10.09 -2.83
C VAL A 59 -6.83 -10.18 -4.34
N SER A 60 -7.85 -10.76 -4.96
CA SER A 60 -8.01 -10.78 -6.42
C SER A 60 -8.44 -9.41 -6.96
N GLU A 61 -8.45 -9.26 -8.28
CA GLU A 61 -9.02 -8.08 -8.93
C GLU A 61 -10.53 -7.91 -8.63
N GLN A 62 -11.23 -9.01 -8.33
CA GLN A 62 -12.64 -9.00 -7.92
C GLN A 62 -12.82 -8.79 -6.41
N GLU A 63 -11.76 -8.40 -5.72
CA GLU A 63 -11.75 -8.09 -4.27
C GLU A 63 -12.18 -9.28 -3.37
N THR A 64 -11.97 -10.49 -3.84
CA THR A 64 -12.12 -11.73 -3.07
C THR A 64 -10.76 -12.27 -2.65
N VAL A 65 -10.72 -13.14 -1.63
CA VAL A 65 -9.47 -13.78 -1.22
C VAL A 65 -8.91 -14.62 -2.35
N ASP A 66 -7.70 -14.33 -2.78
CA ASP A 66 -6.97 -15.14 -3.74
C ASP A 66 -5.49 -15.28 -3.31
N TRP A 67 -5.17 -16.45 -2.80
CA TRP A 67 -3.81 -16.79 -2.38
C TRP A 67 -2.89 -17.15 -3.54
N ASN A 68 -3.46 -17.57 -4.66
CA ASN A 68 -2.69 -18.03 -5.82
C ASN A 68 -2.24 -16.87 -6.72
N LYS A 69 -3.03 -15.81 -6.73
CA LYS A 69 -2.76 -14.60 -7.53
C LYS A 69 -2.88 -13.34 -6.66
N PRO A 70 -2.02 -13.18 -5.66
CA PRO A 70 -2.06 -12.02 -4.79
C PRO A 70 -1.75 -10.74 -5.58
N LYS A 71 -2.46 -9.67 -5.25
CA LYS A 71 -2.15 -8.35 -5.77
C LYS A 71 -0.79 -7.89 -5.21
N ALA A 72 0.13 -7.54 -6.09
CA ALA A 72 1.40 -6.95 -5.70
C ALA A 72 1.21 -5.47 -5.39
N LEU A 73 1.69 -5.04 -4.23
CA LEU A 73 1.74 -3.64 -3.81
C LEU A 73 3.21 -3.27 -3.56
N GLU A 74 3.56 -2.04 -3.87
CA GLU A 74 4.88 -1.48 -3.57
C GLU A 74 4.71 -0.16 -2.85
N GLY A 75 5.53 0.08 -1.83
CA GLY A 75 5.44 1.29 -1.05
C GLY A 75 6.06 1.17 0.34
N LYS A 76 5.74 2.11 1.21
CA LYS A 76 6.16 2.06 2.60
C LYS A 76 5.33 1.04 3.35
N VAL A 77 5.98 0.11 4.03
CA VAL A 77 5.33 -0.94 4.81
C VAL A 77 5.60 -0.71 6.30
N THR A 78 4.52 -0.57 7.07
CA THR A 78 4.58 -0.52 8.53
C THR A 78 3.93 -1.76 9.11
N ARG A 79 4.68 -2.56 9.86
CA ARG A 79 4.17 -3.72 10.58
C ARG A 79 4.19 -3.45 12.07
N ILE A 80 3.05 -3.64 12.69
CA ILE A 80 2.88 -3.53 14.14
C ILE A 80 2.24 -4.83 14.62
N GLN A 81 2.78 -5.39 15.69
CA GLN A 81 2.17 -6.55 16.30
C GLN A 81 1.80 -6.22 17.74
N TYR A 82 0.55 -6.52 18.09
CA TYR A 82 0.00 -6.27 19.40
C TYR A 82 -0.39 -7.57 20.08
N THR A 83 -0.37 -7.55 21.40
CA THR A 83 -1.06 -8.55 22.22
C THR A 83 -2.15 -7.90 23.05
N VAL A 84 -3.22 -8.63 23.26
CA VAL A 84 -4.33 -8.26 24.14
C VAL A 84 -4.80 -9.50 24.89
N SER A 85 -5.54 -9.34 26.00
CA SER A 85 -6.12 -10.49 26.73
C SER A 85 -6.87 -11.43 25.78
N LYS A 86 -6.70 -12.72 25.95
CA LYS A 86 -7.40 -13.78 25.21
C LYS A 86 -8.93 -13.72 25.32
N ASP A 87 -9.46 -12.98 26.31
CA ASP A 87 -10.89 -12.75 26.44
C ASP A 87 -11.45 -11.92 25.26
N ASN A 88 -10.56 -11.19 24.57
CA ASN A 88 -10.87 -10.52 23.32
C ASN A 88 -10.59 -11.49 22.15
N ASN A 89 -11.57 -12.29 21.79
CA ASN A 89 -11.41 -13.27 20.72
C ASN A 89 -11.19 -12.59 19.34
N SER A 90 -10.75 -13.38 18.36
CA SER A 90 -10.40 -12.86 17.02
C SER A 90 -11.59 -12.22 16.29
N GLU A 91 -12.81 -12.74 16.48
CA GLU A 91 -14.03 -12.17 15.88
C GLU A 91 -14.37 -10.81 16.48
N PHE A 92 -14.21 -10.66 17.81
CA PHE A 92 -14.42 -9.38 18.46
C PHE A 92 -13.40 -8.33 18.00
N VAL A 93 -12.15 -8.74 17.85
CA VAL A 93 -11.10 -7.88 17.24
C VAL A 93 -11.50 -7.48 15.83
N LEU A 94 -11.90 -8.44 14.99
CA LEU A 94 -12.36 -8.19 13.62
C LEU A 94 -13.51 -7.18 13.58
N HIS A 95 -14.52 -7.36 14.44
CA HIS A 95 -15.68 -6.48 14.52
C HIS A 95 -15.28 -5.04 14.85
N ASN A 96 -14.38 -4.86 15.81
CA ASN A 96 -13.91 -3.54 16.23
C ASN A 96 -13.14 -2.84 15.11
N TYR A 97 -12.17 -3.50 14.49
CA TYR A 97 -11.41 -2.92 13.37
C TYR A 97 -12.30 -2.62 12.16
N LYS A 98 -13.22 -3.53 11.82
CA LYS A 98 -14.20 -3.30 10.74
C LYS A 98 -15.05 -2.06 11.00
N SER A 99 -15.50 -1.86 12.24
CA SER A 99 -16.28 -0.69 12.63
C SER A 99 -15.44 0.59 12.61
N ALA A 100 -14.21 0.55 13.12
CA ALA A 100 -13.28 1.67 13.12
C ALA A 100 -12.91 2.11 11.70
N PHE A 101 -12.57 1.18 10.82
CA PHE A 101 -12.24 1.46 9.42
C PHE A 101 -13.41 2.10 8.67
N LYS A 102 -14.62 1.56 8.81
CA LYS A 102 -15.81 2.15 8.19
C LYS A 102 -16.06 3.58 8.67
N LYS A 103 -15.89 3.83 9.98
CA LYS A 103 -16.07 5.18 10.57
C LYS A 103 -15.01 6.16 10.05
N SER A 104 -13.81 5.68 9.75
CA SER A 104 -12.70 6.48 9.20
C SER A 104 -12.73 6.58 7.67
N GLY A 105 -13.79 6.10 7.00
CA GLY A 105 -13.96 6.20 5.56
C GLY A 105 -13.17 5.17 4.74
N PHE A 106 -12.62 4.15 5.40
CA PHE A 106 -11.99 3.03 4.69
C PHE A 106 -13.06 2.09 4.11
N GLU A 107 -12.80 1.61 2.91
CA GLU A 107 -13.53 0.53 2.28
C GLU A 107 -13.03 -0.82 2.80
N ILE A 108 -13.95 -1.70 3.18
CA ILE A 108 -13.60 -3.06 3.61
C ILE A 108 -13.64 -3.98 2.39
N LEU A 109 -12.48 -4.45 1.98
CA LEU A 109 -12.35 -5.39 0.85
C LEU A 109 -12.63 -6.83 1.30
N ILE A 110 -12.08 -7.21 2.45
CA ILE A 110 -12.24 -8.55 3.03
C ILE A 110 -12.44 -8.42 4.53
N ALA A 111 -13.37 -9.21 5.09
CA ALA A 111 -13.52 -9.38 6.53
C ALA A 111 -14.11 -10.76 6.81
N ILE A 112 -13.26 -11.72 7.11
CA ILE A 112 -13.58 -13.15 7.28
C ILE A 112 -13.00 -13.69 8.58
N ALA A 113 -13.61 -14.70 9.15
CA ALA A 113 -13.18 -15.32 10.39
C ALA A 113 -13.34 -16.83 10.35
N ASN A 114 -12.50 -17.51 11.12
CA ASN A 114 -12.60 -18.94 11.41
C ASN A 114 -12.74 -19.80 10.13
N GLU A 115 -13.82 -20.53 10.00
CA GLU A 115 -14.07 -21.47 8.91
C GLU A 115 -14.12 -20.80 7.53
N GLU A 116 -14.54 -19.52 7.45
CA GLU A 116 -14.56 -18.75 6.19
C GLU A 116 -13.15 -18.53 5.62
N LEU A 117 -12.10 -18.64 6.46
CA LEU A 117 -10.72 -18.61 6.00
C LEU A 117 -10.31 -19.86 5.21
N GLY A 118 -11.18 -20.86 5.10
CA GLY A 118 -10.92 -22.11 4.38
C GLY A 118 -9.82 -22.97 5.01
N VAL A 119 -9.59 -22.81 6.31
CA VAL A 119 -8.49 -23.44 7.04
C VAL A 119 -8.91 -24.68 7.86
N SER A 120 -10.13 -25.16 7.69
CA SER A 120 -10.68 -26.28 8.46
C SER A 120 -9.80 -27.52 8.45
N ASP A 121 -9.14 -27.83 7.34
CA ASP A 121 -8.35 -29.04 7.16
C ASP A 121 -6.85 -28.83 7.17
N ARG A 122 -6.36 -27.58 6.95
CA ARG A 122 -4.94 -27.24 6.92
C ARG A 122 -4.68 -25.80 7.37
N PRO A 123 -4.76 -25.51 8.66
CA PRO A 123 -4.56 -24.15 9.18
C PRO A 123 -3.19 -23.55 8.85
N HIS A 124 -2.19 -24.38 8.53
CA HIS A 124 -0.86 -23.95 8.17
C HIS A 124 -0.78 -23.33 6.77
N GLN A 125 -1.64 -23.76 5.85
CA GLN A 125 -1.52 -23.37 4.44
C GLN A 125 -1.68 -21.85 4.26
N TRP A 126 -2.62 -21.26 4.96
CA TRP A 126 -2.89 -19.84 4.93
C TRP A 126 -1.73 -19.01 5.49
N THR A 127 -1.30 -19.31 6.71
CA THR A 127 -0.22 -18.60 7.37
C THR A 127 1.12 -18.85 6.65
N GLU A 128 1.33 -20.07 6.14
CA GLU A 128 2.51 -20.38 5.34
C GLU A 128 2.54 -19.61 4.03
N MET A 129 1.44 -19.57 3.32
CA MET A 129 1.36 -18.82 2.06
C MET A 129 1.51 -17.33 2.30
N TYR A 130 0.81 -16.79 3.27
CA TYR A 130 0.80 -15.36 3.53
C TYR A 130 2.11 -14.87 4.12
N TYR A 131 2.62 -15.51 5.16
CA TYR A 131 3.81 -15.06 5.85
C TYR A 131 5.12 -15.63 5.29
N LYS A 132 5.18 -16.88 4.89
CA LYS A 132 6.38 -17.48 4.28
C LYS A 132 6.57 -17.05 2.84
N ALA A 133 5.56 -17.20 2.00
CA ALA A 133 5.67 -16.88 0.58
C ALA A 133 5.83 -15.38 0.32
N GLY A 134 5.28 -14.54 1.22
CA GLY A 134 5.46 -13.10 1.18
C GLY A 134 6.80 -12.61 1.72
N GLY A 135 7.63 -13.49 2.28
CA GLY A 135 8.87 -13.09 2.95
C GLY A 135 8.68 -12.39 4.31
N TYR A 136 7.45 -12.36 4.82
CA TYR A 136 7.11 -11.65 6.06
C TYR A 136 7.39 -12.45 7.32
N TYR A 137 7.56 -13.75 7.18
CA TYR A 137 7.84 -14.66 8.30
C TYR A 137 9.10 -14.27 9.06
N ASN A 138 10.15 -13.88 8.36
CA ASN A 138 11.41 -13.46 8.96
C ASN A 138 11.35 -12.07 9.63
N GLY A 139 10.25 -11.35 9.49
CA GLY A 139 10.05 -10.05 10.12
C GLY A 139 9.33 -10.14 11.46
N ILE A 140 8.59 -11.22 11.68
CA ILE A 140 7.94 -11.55 12.96
C ILE A 140 8.86 -12.56 13.64
N GLY A 141 10.01 -12.09 14.08
CA GLY A 141 11.02 -12.99 14.59
C GLY A 141 10.59 -13.64 15.88
N ASN A 142 10.42 -14.95 15.87
CA ASN A 142 10.32 -15.79 17.05
C ASN A 142 11.38 -15.46 18.11
N GLU A 143 12.53 -15.03 17.64
CA GLU A 143 13.70 -14.77 18.47
C GLU A 143 13.62 -13.45 19.23
N LYS A 144 12.80 -12.49 18.77
CA LYS A 144 12.72 -11.15 19.39
C LYS A 144 11.52 -10.94 20.27
N PHE A 145 10.45 -11.71 20.05
CA PHE A 145 9.24 -11.55 20.84
C PHE A 145 9.25 -12.27 22.16
N GLY A 146 10.06 -13.29 22.28
CA GLY A 146 9.83 -14.19 23.38
C GLY A 146 8.44 -14.84 23.39
N LEU A 147 7.50 -14.35 22.67
CA LEU A 147 6.18 -14.92 22.49
C LEU A 147 6.14 -15.94 21.37
N GLY A 148 7.25 -16.27 20.79
CA GLY A 148 7.34 -17.17 19.65
C GLY A 148 6.09 -17.04 18.78
N PHE A 149 6.18 -16.64 17.57
CA PHE A 149 5.04 -16.74 16.67
C PHE A 149 4.61 -18.20 16.69
N GLN A 150 3.75 -18.52 17.62
CA GLN A 150 3.11 -19.81 17.66
C GLN A 150 2.29 -19.84 16.38
N TRP A 151 2.66 -20.68 15.47
CA TRP A 151 1.82 -21.06 14.37
C TRP A 151 0.42 -21.26 14.93
N PRO A 152 -0.63 -20.77 14.26
CA PRO A 152 -1.98 -20.97 14.75
C PRO A 152 -2.16 -22.46 14.98
N ASN A 153 -2.07 -22.84 16.25
CA ASN A 153 -2.27 -24.21 16.64
C ASN A 153 -3.70 -24.56 16.30
N TRP A 154 -3.92 -25.24 15.17
CA TRP A 154 -5.10 -26.07 14.86
C TRP A 154 -6.46 -25.55 15.37
N ASN A 155 -6.56 -24.29 15.80
CA ASN A 155 -7.79 -23.73 16.30
C ASN A 155 -8.36 -22.75 15.27
N ASN A 156 -9.63 -22.83 15.02
CA ASN A 156 -10.39 -21.97 14.12
C ASN A 156 -10.60 -20.55 14.68
N LYS A 157 -9.79 -20.11 15.65
CA LYS A 157 -9.95 -18.81 16.32
C LYS A 157 -9.07 -17.75 15.67
N GLN A 158 -9.34 -17.50 14.41
CA GLN A 158 -8.58 -16.56 13.58
C GLN A 158 -9.53 -15.60 12.88
N SER A 159 -9.04 -14.42 12.56
CA SER A 159 -9.77 -13.48 11.69
C SER A 159 -8.82 -12.69 10.81
N PHE A 160 -9.31 -12.27 9.67
CA PHE A 160 -8.56 -11.55 8.67
C PHE A 160 -9.40 -10.43 8.07
N LEU A 161 -8.82 -9.25 7.98
CA LEU A 161 -9.45 -8.08 7.40
C LEU A 161 -8.46 -7.37 6.48
N VAL A 162 -8.96 -6.95 5.33
CA VAL A 162 -8.27 -6.02 4.43
C VAL A 162 -9.17 -4.82 4.23
N ALA A 163 -8.62 -3.64 4.45
CA ALA A 163 -9.28 -2.37 4.21
C ALA A 163 -8.43 -1.50 3.28
N ARG A 164 -9.09 -0.69 2.46
CA ARG A 164 -8.47 0.32 1.60
C ARG A 164 -8.96 1.70 2.00
N GLY A 165 -8.05 2.63 2.15
CA GLY A 165 -8.30 4.04 2.37
C GLY A 165 -7.47 4.90 1.43
N HIS A 166 -7.70 6.21 1.48
CA HIS A 166 -6.92 7.18 0.73
C HIS A 166 -6.57 8.34 1.66
N GLU A 167 -5.27 8.59 1.86
CA GLU A 167 -4.78 9.62 2.75
C GLU A 167 -3.58 10.34 2.13
N ASN A 168 -3.59 11.67 2.21
CA ASN A 168 -2.47 12.50 1.71
C ASN A 168 -2.06 12.20 0.26
N GLY A 169 -3.02 11.83 -0.59
CA GLY A 169 -2.77 11.50 -1.98
C GLY A 169 -2.20 10.11 -2.23
N LYS A 170 -2.19 9.24 -1.22
CA LYS A 170 -1.72 7.85 -1.29
C LYS A 170 -2.84 6.87 -1.00
N ASP A 171 -2.84 5.74 -1.66
CA ASP A 171 -3.69 4.62 -1.28
C ASP A 171 -3.08 3.91 -0.07
N ILE A 172 -3.91 3.69 0.93
CA ILE A 172 -3.53 2.98 2.15
C ILE A 172 -4.24 1.64 2.17
N TYR A 173 -3.47 0.57 2.22
CA TYR A 173 -4.00 -0.76 2.49
C TYR A 173 -3.66 -1.15 3.92
N ALA A 174 -4.67 -1.49 4.70
CA ALA A 174 -4.51 -1.96 6.06
C ALA A 174 -4.96 -3.41 6.16
N ILE A 175 -4.10 -4.26 6.68
CA ILE A 175 -4.34 -5.68 6.88
C ILE A 175 -4.32 -5.96 8.37
N ILE A 176 -5.39 -6.53 8.89
CA ILE A 176 -5.48 -6.97 10.28
C ILE A 176 -5.62 -8.49 10.30
N TYR A 177 -4.71 -9.14 10.96
CA TYR A 177 -4.80 -10.56 11.26
C TYR A 177 -4.81 -10.76 12.76
N ALA A 178 -5.83 -11.41 13.28
CA ALA A 178 -5.93 -11.73 14.69
C ALA A 178 -6.01 -13.23 14.90
N ILE A 179 -5.30 -13.72 15.90
CA ILE A 179 -5.30 -15.12 16.30
C ILE A 179 -5.30 -15.24 17.81
N VAL A 180 -6.12 -16.17 18.35
CA VAL A 180 -6.15 -16.47 19.78
C VAL A 180 -5.16 -17.59 20.06
N ASP A 181 -4.17 -17.31 20.89
CA ASP A 181 -3.25 -18.28 21.44
C ASP A 181 -3.67 -18.68 22.88
N ALA A 182 -2.90 -19.56 23.51
CA ALA A 182 -3.17 -20.05 24.86
C ALA A 182 -3.35 -18.93 25.91
N ASN A 183 -2.61 -17.85 25.77
CA ASN A 183 -2.52 -16.76 26.75
C ASN A 183 -3.04 -15.41 26.27
N TYR A 184 -2.98 -15.15 24.95
CA TYR A 184 -3.25 -13.83 24.37
C TYR A 184 -4.00 -13.96 23.06
N THR A 185 -4.64 -12.87 22.67
CA THR A 185 -4.97 -12.63 21.26
C THR A 185 -3.86 -11.79 20.66
N LEU A 186 -3.22 -12.33 19.63
CA LEU A 186 -2.18 -11.69 18.86
C LEU A 186 -2.82 -10.97 17.67
N ILE A 187 -2.52 -9.70 17.49
CA ILE A 187 -3.02 -8.88 16.38
C ILE A 187 -1.83 -8.39 15.56
N THR A 188 -1.76 -8.79 14.31
CA THR A 188 -0.80 -8.23 13.35
C THR A 188 -1.51 -7.20 12.50
N GLN A 189 -0.99 -5.99 12.49
CA GLN A 189 -1.42 -4.90 11.65
C GLN A 189 -0.31 -4.56 10.67
N ASP A 190 -0.57 -4.79 9.39
CA ASP A 190 0.28 -4.33 8.31
C ASP A 190 -0.40 -3.14 7.63
N VAL A 191 0.33 -2.07 7.44
CA VAL A 191 -0.14 -0.91 6.69
C VAL A 191 0.82 -0.66 5.55
N ILE A 192 0.30 -0.67 4.34
CA ILE A 192 1.04 -0.37 3.13
C ILE A 192 0.56 0.98 2.62
N GLU A 193 1.43 1.99 2.72
CA GLU A 193 1.27 3.24 2.00
C GLU A 193 1.77 2.97 0.58
N VAL A 194 0.85 2.60 -0.28
CA VAL A 194 1.16 2.51 -1.71
C VAL A 194 1.43 3.94 -2.12
N GLU A 195 2.70 4.27 -2.34
CA GLU A 195 2.93 5.40 -3.19
C GLU A 195 2.15 5.04 -4.44
N ALA A 196 1.23 5.94 -4.82
CA ALA A 196 0.71 5.86 -6.15
C ALA A 196 1.98 5.74 -7.00
N VAL A 197 2.35 4.50 -7.35
CA VAL A 197 3.11 4.34 -8.56
C VAL A 197 2.22 5.09 -9.50
N GLU A 198 2.71 6.21 -9.96
CA GLU A 198 2.13 6.90 -11.08
C GLU A 198 2.26 5.94 -12.29
N THR A 199 1.76 4.73 -12.14
CA THR A 199 1.11 4.04 -13.20
C THR A 199 -0.14 4.89 -13.38
N GLY A 200 0.07 6.03 -14.02
CA GLY A 200 -0.98 6.61 -14.78
C GLY A 200 -1.49 5.56 -15.73
N LEU A 201 -2.19 4.58 -15.21
CA LEU A 201 -3.22 3.85 -15.94
C LEU A 201 -4.31 4.88 -16.16
N VAL A 202 -3.95 5.81 -17.02
CA VAL A 202 -4.87 6.64 -17.77
C VAL A 202 -5.75 5.63 -18.47
N SER A 203 -6.93 5.36 -17.92
CA SER A 203 -7.98 4.64 -18.64
C SER A 203 -8.86 5.68 -19.30
N VAL A 204 -9.45 5.38 -20.42
CA VAL A 204 -10.44 6.23 -21.10
C VAL A 204 -11.54 6.65 -20.10
N ASP A 205 -12.00 5.75 -19.25
CA ASP A 205 -13.02 6.02 -18.24
C ASP A 205 -12.56 7.04 -17.19
N ASN A 206 -11.31 6.97 -16.74
CA ASN A 206 -10.76 7.92 -15.79
C ASN A 206 -10.57 9.31 -16.42
N ILE A 207 -10.13 9.37 -17.67
CA ILE A 207 -10.04 10.63 -18.42
C ILE A 207 -11.42 11.24 -18.54
N SER A 208 -12.40 10.50 -19.01
CA SER A 208 -13.79 10.96 -19.18
C SER A 208 -14.36 11.51 -17.88
N LYS A 209 -14.20 10.78 -16.77
CA LYS A 209 -14.72 11.19 -15.47
C LYS A 209 -14.08 12.47 -14.96
N ASP A 210 -12.76 12.56 -15.02
CA ASP A 210 -12.03 13.73 -14.52
C ASP A 210 -12.29 14.96 -15.37
N ILE A 211 -12.31 14.83 -16.68
CA ILE A 211 -12.65 15.95 -17.57
C ILE A 211 -14.10 16.41 -17.36
N MET A 212 -15.05 15.48 -17.24
CA MET A 212 -16.46 15.83 -16.98
C MET A 212 -16.63 16.58 -15.67
N ILE A 213 -15.88 16.24 -14.62
CA ILE A 213 -16.02 16.84 -13.29
C ILE A 213 -15.19 18.12 -13.12
N LYS A 214 -13.96 18.11 -13.66
CA LYS A 214 -12.94 19.13 -13.38
C LYS A 214 -12.58 19.99 -14.59
N GLY A 215 -12.98 19.59 -15.80
CA GLY A 215 -12.56 20.20 -17.07
C GLY A 215 -11.14 19.83 -17.49
N HIS A 216 -10.40 19.06 -16.68
CA HIS A 216 -9.03 18.65 -16.98
C HIS A 216 -8.63 17.38 -16.24
N ILE A 217 -7.56 16.76 -16.70
CA ILE A 217 -6.89 15.65 -16.02
C ILE A 217 -5.37 15.81 -16.06
N ALA A 218 -4.71 15.58 -14.93
CA ALA A 218 -3.25 15.50 -14.84
C ALA A 218 -2.77 14.11 -15.27
N ILE A 219 -1.83 14.06 -16.19
CA ILE A 219 -1.23 12.85 -16.74
C ILE A 219 0.20 12.73 -16.23
N TYR A 220 0.47 11.70 -15.43
CA TYR A 220 1.79 11.44 -14.87
C TYR A 220 2.58 10.37 -15.63
N GLY A 221 1.92 9.53 -16.43
CA GLY A 221 2.55 8.45 -17.20
C GLY A 221 3.30 8.89 -18.47
N ILE A 222 3.55 10.19 -18.68
CA ILE A 222 4.38 10.70 -19.78
C ILE A 222 5.75 11.06 -19.22
N HIS A 223 6.76 10.29 -19.59
CA HIS A 223 8.12 10.44 -19.14
C HIS A 223 9.01 11.08 -20.21
N PHE A 224 9.88 11.97 -19.77
CA PHE A 224 10.84 12.65 -20.64
C PHE A 224 12.28 12.33 -20.21
N GLU A 225 13.23 12.51 -21.14
CA GLU A 225 14.63 12.53 -20.77
C GLU A 225 14.93 13.72 -19.85
N THR A 226 15.88 13.56 -18.93
CA THR A 226 16.20 14.56 -17.92
C THR A 226 16.55 15.91 -18.55
N GLY A 227 15.81 16.95 -18.18
CA GLY A 227 16.02 18.31 -18.71
C GLY A 227 15.63 18.48 -20.17
N GLN A 228 14.99 17.49 -20.81
CA GLN A 228 14.64 17.51 -22.23
C GLN A 228 13.15 17.35 -22.47
N SER A 229 12.73 17.47 -23.73
CA SER A 229 11.37 17.24 -24.22
C SER A 229 11.24 15.95 -25.03
N VAL A 230 12.28 15.12 -25.06
CA VAL A 230 12.25 13.81 -25.73
C VAL A 230 11.43 12.85 -24.89
N ILE A 231 10.36 12.30 -25.48
CA ILE A 231 9.46 11.35 -24.82
C ILE A 231 10.11 9.97 -24.78
N LYS A 232 10.09 9.33 -23.62
CA LYS A 232 10.59 7.98 -23.45
C LYS A 232 9.58 6.93 -23.93
N SER A 233 10.07 5.78 -24.41
CA SER A 233 9.25 4.71 -24.96
C SER A 233 8.22 4.14 -23.98
N GLU A 234 8.49 4.18 -22.67
CA GLU A 234 7.60 3.76 -21.61
C GLU A 234 6.29 4.55 -21.53
N SER A 235 6.24 5.75 -22.15
CA SER A 235 5.05 6.59 -22.26
C SER A 235 4.05 6.14 -23.33
N SER A 236 4.40 5.15 -24.14
CA SER A 236 3.64 4.79 -25.36
C SER A 236 2.20 4.34 -25.04
N GLU A 237 2.00 3.58 -23.98
CA GLU A 237 0.66 3.12 -23.59
C GLU A 237 -0.20 4.28 -23.09
N THR A 238 0.35 5.17 -22.28
CA THR A 238 -0.35 6.38 -21.81
C THR A 238 -0.78 7.27 -22.99
N LEU A 239 0.12 7.47 -23.95
CA LEU A 239 -0.18 8.28 -25.16
C LEU A 239 -1.26 7.63 -26.03
N ARG A 240 -1.27 6.30 -26.15
CA ARG A 240 -2.31 5.56 -26.86
C ARG A 240 -3.69 5.79 -26.25
N ILE A 241 -3.80 5.66 -24.92
CA ILE A 241 -5.06 5.85 -24.19
C ILE A 241 -5.57 7.30 -24.33
N ILE A 242 -4.69 8.29 -24.22
CA ILE A 242 -5.05 9.70 -24.46
C ILE A 242 -5.57 9.90 -25.90
N ALA A 243 -4.87 9.33 -26.87
CA ALA A 243 -5.27 9.44 -28.27
C ALA A 243 -6.63 8.80 -28.53
N ASP A 244 -6.87 7.64 -27.95
CA ASP A 244 -8.15 6.93 -28.07
C ASP A 244 -9.29 7.77 -27.50
N TYR A 245 -9.11 8.35 -26.30
CA TYR A 245 -10.07 9.27 -25.70
C TYR A 245 -10.36 10.50 -26.60
N ILE A 246 -9.32 11.16 -27.12
CA ILE A 246 -9.49 12.34 -27.99
C ILE A 246 -10.21 11.96 -29.29
N LYS A 247 -9.89 10.82 -29.89
CA LYS A 247 -10.54 10.33 -31.11
C LYS A 247 -12.00 9.95 -30.91
N GLU A 248 -12.36 9.41 -29.74
CA GLU A 248 -13.75 9.11 -29.38
C GLU A 248 -14.58 10.39 -29.19
N ASN A 249 -13.96 11.48 -28.73
CA ASN A 249 -14.61 12.77 -28.49
C ASN A 249 -14.40 13.73 -29.68
N THR A 250 -14.94 13.34 -30.84
CA THR A 250 -14.67 14.00 -32.13
C THR A 250 -15.06 15.47 -32.23
N ASN A 251 -15.99 15.95 -31.43
CA ASN A 251 -16.48 17.34 -31.43
C ASN A 251 -15.71 18.23 -30.44
N ASN A 252 -14.93 17.65 -29.54
CA ASN A 252 -14.22 18.37 -28.50
C ASN A 252 -12.81 18.74 -28.93
N LYS A 253 -12.32 19.81 -28.38
CA LYS A 253 -10.94 20.26 -28.53
C LYS A 253 -10.25 20.26 -27.19
N PHE A 254 -8.94 20.05 -27.21
CA PHE A 254 -8.16 19.87 -26.01
C PHE A 254 -6.87 20.69 -26.03
N TYR A 255 -6.50 21.24 -24.89
CA TYR A 255 -5.17 21.77 -24.66
C TYR A 255 -4.29 20.68 -24.01
N ILE A 256 -3.09 20.51 -24.53
CA ILE A 256 -2.01 19.75 -23.93
C ILE A 256 -1.14 20.72 -23.15
N VAL A 257 -1.20 20.70 -21.82
CA VAL A 257 -0.55 21.71 -20.97
C VAL A 257 0.62 21.10 -20.22
N GLY A 258 1.82 21.62 -20.47
CA GLY A 258 3.05 21.20 -19.81
C GLY A 258 3.34 22.02 -18.55
N HIS A 259 3.74 21.36 -17.47
CA HIS A 259 4.10 21.95 -16.18
C HIS A 259 5.50 21.55 -15.75
N THR A 260 6.14 22.38 -14.92
CA THR A 260 7.40 22.07 -14.23
C THR A 260 7.23 22.27 -12.72
N ASP A 261 8.18 21.77 -11.95
CA ASP A 261 8.41 22.27 -10.60
C ASP A 261 9.11 23.64 -10.64
N ASN A 262 9.44 24.18 -9.47
CA ASN A 262 10.13 25.48 -9.34
C ASN A 262 11.68 25.37 -9.36
N THR A 263 12.24 24.23 -9.75
CA THR A 263 13.70 24.05 -9.83
C THR A 263 14.26 24.73 -11.07
N GLY A 264 15.22 25.63 -10.90
CA GLY A 264 15.87 26.37 -11.99
C GLY A 264 15.12 27.66 -12.35
N GLU A 265 15.56 28.28 -13.44
CA GLU A 265 15.07 29.57 -13.89
C GLU A 265 13.69 29.48 -14.56
N PHE A 266 12.81 30.43 -14.25
CA PHE A 266 11.44 30.46 -14.76
C PHE A 266 11.38 30.46 -16.28
N SER A 267 12.22 31.25 -16.94
CA SER A 267 12.28 31.35 -18.42
C SER A 267 12.68 30.03 -19.07
N THR A 268 13.63 29.32 -18.47
CA THR A 268 14.04 27.98 -18.92
C THR A 268 12.90 26.96 -18.72
N ASN A 269 12.24 26.98 -17.59
CA ASN A 269 11.09 26.13 -17.29
C ASN A 269 9.90 26.43 -18.19
N ARG A 270 9.71 27.70 -18.56
CA ARG A 270 8.67 28.10 -19.54
C ARG A 270 8.92 27.46 -20.90
N THR A 271 10.16 27.57 -21.41
CA THR A 271 10.55 26.92 -22.65
C THR A 271 10.48 25.41 -22.59
N LEU A 272 10.93 24.80 -21.48
CA LEU A 272 10.90 23.35 -21.30
C LEU A 272 9.47 22.82 -21.29
N SER A 273 8.56 23.44 -20.52
CA SER A 273 7.17 23.04 -20.44
C SER A 273 6.44 23.18 -21.79
N ASP A 274 6.72 24.25 -22.54
CA ASP A 274 6.17 24.44 -23.87
C ASP A 274 6.69 23.40 -24.88
N ASN A 275 7.97 23.10 -24.86
CA ASN A 275 8.54 22.04 -25.70
C ASN A 275 8.01 20.66 -25.37
N ARG A 276 7.80 20.34 -24.10
CA ARG A 276 7.22 19.06 -23.67
C ARG A 276 5.79 18.90 -24.14
N SER A 277 4.94 19.90 -23.96
CA SER A 277 3.56 19.85 -24.44
C SER A 277 3.49 19.72 -25.97
N LYS A 278 4.37 20.42 -26.71
CA LYS A 278 4.49 20.29 -28.18
C LYS A 278 4.95 18.88 -28.59
N SER A 279 5.91 18.28 -27.87
CA SER A 279 6.34 16.93 -28.16
C SER A 279 5.19 15.92 -27.98
N VAL A 280 4.40 16.05 -26.91
CA VAL A 280 3.21 15.21 -26.69
C VAL A 280 2.19 15.42 -27.82
N MET A 281 1.83 16.64 -28.13
CA MET A 281 0.91 16.96 -29.23
C MET A 281 1.37 16.35 -30.55
N ASN A 282 2.64 16.53 -30.90
CA ASN A 282 3.20 16.01 -32.15
C ASN A 282 3.17 14.47 -32.20
N GLU A 283 3.48 13.80 -31.08
CA GLU A 283 3.41 12.34 -30.99
C GLU A 283 1.96 11.85 -31.16
N LEU A 284 0.98 12.50 -30.50
CA LEU A 284 -0.44 12.19 -30.64
C LEU A 284 -0.93 12.33 -32.09
N ILE A 285 -0.50 13.36 -32.79
CA ILE A 285 -0.85 13.61 -34.19
C ILE A 285 -0.14 12.60 -35.13
N SER A 286 1.18 12.49 -35.03
CA SER A 286 1.99 11.77 -36.01
C SER A 286 1.95 10.25 -35.87
N LYS A 287 1.85 9.75 -34.66
CA LYS A 287 1.92 8.31 -34.38
C LYS A 287 0.57 7.70 -34.02
N TYR A 288 -0.29 8.47 -33.34
CA TYR A 288 -1.58 7.97 -32.88
C TYR A 288 -2.77 8.54 -33.66
N GLU A 289 -2.52 9.29 -34.73
CA GLU A 289 -3.52 9.75 -35.71
C GLU A 289 -4.64 10.64 -35.11
N VAL A 290 -4.28 11.40 -34.05
CA VAL A 290 -5.18 12.44 -33.53
C VAL A 290 -5.25 13.57 -34.54
N ARG A 291 -6.45 14.12 -34.82
CA ARG A 291 -6.63 15.20 -35.76
C ARG A 291 -5.98 16.50 -35.25
N PRO A 292 -5.17 17.18 -36.05
CA PRO A 292 -4.45 18.40 -35.62
C PRO A 292 -5.36 19.49 -35.06
N GLU A 293 -6.56 19.62 -35.59
CA GLU A 293 -7.54 20.62 -35.17
C GLU A 293 -8.17 20.34 -33.78
N GLN A 294 -7.98 19.14 -33.23
CA GLN A 294 -8.50 18.77 -31.90
C GLN A 294 -7.52 19.13 -30.76
N VAL A 295 -6.26 19.40 -31.07
CA VAL A 295 -5.25 19.58 -30.01
C VAL A 295 -4.41 20.80 -30.20
N SER A 296 -4.10 21.52 -29.12
CA SER A 296 -3.18 22.64 -29.07
C SER A 296 -2.28 22.52 -27.85
N ALA A 297 -1.01 22.91 -27.95
CA ALA A 297 -0.02 22.71 -26.92
C ALA A 297 0.45 24.01 -26.28
N TYR A 298 0.54 24.06 -24.97
CA TYR A 298 1.00 25.20 -24.17
C TYR A 298 1.85 24.73 -22.99
N GLY A 299 2.87 25.53 -22.63
CA GLY A 299 3.62 25.33 -21.39
C GLY A 299 3.31 26.45 -20.42
N VAL A 300 3.17 26.15 -19.15
CA VAL A 300 2.88 27.13 -18.09
C VAL A 300 3.97 27.22 -17.03
N SER A 301 5.11 26.54 -17.23
CA SER A 301 6.19 26.53 -16.24
C SER A 301 5.70 26.06 -14.87
N SER A 302 6.14 26.69 -13.78
CA SER A 302 5.75 26.41 -12.40
C SER A 302 4.60 27.29 -11.90
N LEU A 303 3.81 27.92 -12.79
CA LEU A 303 2.76 28.88 -12.42
C LEU A 303 1.53 28.23 -11.79
N ALA A 304 1.27 26.95 -12.06
CA ALA A 304 0.10 26.25 -11.57
C ALA A 304 0.51 24.97 -10.81
N PRO A 305 1.07 25.11 -9.60
CA PRO A 305 1.46 23.96 -8.80
C PRO A 305 0.21 23.27 -8.24
N VAL A 306 0.20 21.92 -8.27
CA VAL A 306 -0.84 21.08 -7.63
C VAL A 306 -0.39 20.55 -6.28
N ALA A 307 0.90 20.72 -5.96
CA ALA A 307 1.48 20.34 -4.68
C ALA A 307 2.59 21.32 -4.27
N SER A 308 3.03 21.23 -3.01
CA SER A 308 4.10 22.10 -2.49
C SER A 308 5.43 21.80 -3.20
N ASN A 309 6.09 22.86 -3.70
CA ASN A 309 7.46 22.76 -4.23
C ASN A 309 8.55 22.66 -3.14
N LEU A 310 8.19 22.57 -1.87
CA LEU A 310 9.13 22.43 -0.76
C LEU A 310 9.56 20.97 -0.54
N THR A 311 8.83 20.00 -1.08
CA THR A 311 9.14 18.58 -0.98
C THR A 311 9.42 17.97 -2.34
N ASP A 312 10.20 16.92 -2.38
CA ASP A 312 10.53 16.23 -3.64
C ASP A 312 9.30 15.55 -4.24
N GLU A 313 8.40 15.02 -3.40
CA GLU A 313 7.12 14.45 -3.80
C GLU A 313 6.19 15.51 -4.42
N GLY A 314 6.15 16.69 -3.83
CA GLY A 314 5.36 17.79 -4.37
C GLY A 314 5.91 18.29 -5.71
N LYS A 315 7.24 18.41 -5.84
CA LYS A 315 7.91 18.73 -7.10
C LYS A 315 7.60 17.68 -8.18
N ALA A 316 7.63 16.39 -7.82
CA ALA A 316 7.29 15.31 -8.75
C ALA A 316 5.86 15.48 -9.29
N LYS A 317 4.88 15.78 -8.43
CA LYS A 317 3.49 16.07 -8.85
C LYS A 317 3.36 17.31 -9.73
N ASN A 318 4.23 18.32 -9.55
CA ASN A 318 4.21 19.52 -10.35
C ASN A 318 4.81 19.30 -11.76
N ARG A 319 5.71 18.32 -11.94
CA ARG A 319 6.26 17.92 -13.25
C ARG A 319 5.28 16.99 -13.97
N ARG A 320 4.28 17.56 -14.61
CA ARG A 320 3.19 16.82 -15.27
C ARG A 320 2.79 17.40 -16.62
N VAL A 321 1.98 16.65 -17.34
CA VAL A 321 1.21 17.14 -18.50
C VAL A 321 -0.27 17.06 -18.14
N GLU A 322 -1.05 18.05 -18.52
CA GLU A 322 -2.51 18.02 -18.37
C GLU A 322 -3.20 17.98 -19.73
N ILE A 323 -4.31 17.27 -19.80
CA ILE A 323 -5.27 17.34 -20.88
C ILE A 323 -6.44 18.18 -20.39
N VAL A 324 -6.70 19.29 -21.03
CA VAL A 324 -7.73 20.27 -20.65
C VAL A 324 -8.74 20.39 -21.78
N GLU A 325 -10.02 20.21 -21.50
CA GLU A 325 -11.08 20.43 -22.47
C GLU A 325 -11.28 21.94 -22.72
N GLN A 326 -11.48 22.31 -24.00
CA GLN A 326 -11.70 23.72 -24.37
C GLN A 326 -13.15 24.14 -24.19
#